data_42ec5bc4804d6564065f419d2d0e1c1d
#
_entry.id   42ec5bc4804d6564065f419d2d0e1c1d
#
_cell.length_a   1.000
_cell.length_b   1.000
_cell.length_c   1.000
_cell.angle_alpha   90.00
_cell.angle_beta   90.00
_cell.angle_gamma   90.00
#
_symmetry.space_group_name_H-M   'P 1'
#
loop_
_entity.id
_entity.type
_entity.pdbx_description
1 polymer ?
#
loop_
_entity_poly.entity_id
_entity_poly.type
_entity_poly.pdbx_seq_one_letter_code
_entity_poly.pdbx_strand_id
1 'polypeptide(L)'
;MTMKNEFIPYEQALALKGLGFDEQCFSFYNAIGELYESEGYYSYSKNVLQFEVVAPLYQQAFRWFREKHGLRHFIEFDDGHYNAVVQSSLVYYCDTYEEAELACLNKLIILITPVKL
;
A
#
# COMPACT_ATOMS: atom_id res chain seq x y z
N MET A 1 19.40 -5.50 8.62
CA MET A 1 17.96 -5.54 8.96
C MET A 1 17.15 -5.17 7.73
N THR A 2 16.21 -6.02 7.39
CA THR A 2 15.38 -5.79 6.20
C THR A 2 14.09 -5.06 6.57
N MET A 3 13.66 -4.16 5.69
CA MET A 3 12.39 -3.44 5.85
C MET A 3 11.27 -4.10 5.04
N LYS A 4 11.42 -5.36 4.71
CA LYS A 4 10.51 -6.05 3.79
C LYS A 4 9.04 -5.92 4.18
N ASN A 5 8.74 -6.02 5.48
CA ASN A 5 7.35 -5.94 5.98
C ASN A 5 6.82 -4.50 6.04
N GLU A 6 7.66 -3.51 5.82
CA GLU A 6 7.25 -2.12 5.77
C GLU A 6 6.73 -1.72 4.39
N PHE A 7 7.10 -2.48 3.35
CA PHE A 7 6.63 -2.23 1.99
C PHE A 7 5.31 -2.94 1.75
N ILE A 8 4.43 -2.31 0.96
CA ILE A 8 3.16 -2.97 0.63
C ILE A 8 3.44 -4.18 -0.26
N PRO A 9 2.58 -5.22 -0.19
CA PRO A 9 2.80 -6.42 -1.01
C PRO A 9 2.68 -6.14 -2.50
N TYR A 10 3.23 -7.05 -3.30
CA TYR A 10 3.28 -6.91 -4.76
C TYR A 10 1.90 -6.66 -5.38
N GLU A 11 0.90 -7.43 -4.99
CA GLU A 11 -0.43 -7.29 -5.58
C GLU A 11 -1.04 -5.93 -5.33
N GLN A 12 -0.83 -5.37 -4.13
CA GLN A 12 -1.32 -4.05 -3.79
C GLN A 12 -0.53 -2.96 -4.49
N ALA A 13 0.79 -3.15 -4.62
CA ALA A 13 1.63 -2.22 -5.38
C ALA A 13 1.21 -2.18 -6.85
N LEU A 14 0.89 -3.33 -7.42
CA LEU A 14 0.39 -3.42 -8.80
C LEU A 14 -0.95 -2.71 -8.95
N ALA A 15 -1.84 -2.88 -7.97
CA ALA A 15 -3.12 -2.16 -7.95
C ALA A 15 -2.91 -0.65 -7.91
N LEU A 16 -1.99 -0.17 -7.08
CA LEU A 16 -1.69 1.26 -6.99
C LEU A 16 -1.14 1.81 -8.31
N LYS A 17 -0.30 1.04 -9.00
CA LYS A 17 0.18 1.41 -10.33
C LYS A 17 -0.99 1.67 -11.28
N GLY A 18 -1.95 0.78 -11.28
CA GLY A 18 -3.15 0.90 -12.11
C GLY A 18 -4.03 2.08 -11.73
N LEU A 19 -3.94 2.55 -10.48
CA LEU A 19 -4.72 3.67 -9.97
C LEU A 19 -3.99 5.01 -10.11
N GLY A 20 -2.80 5.02 -10.69
CA GLY A 20 -2.07 6.25 -10.95
C GLY A 20 -1.03 6.65 -9.92
N PHE A 21 -0.71 5.76 -8.98
CA PHE A 21 0.37 6.04 -8.03
C PHE A 21 1.69 6.11 -8.78
N ASP A 22 2.41 7.23 -8.65
CA ASP A 22 3.66 7.45 -9.37
C ASP A 22 4.72 8.16 -8.52
N GLU A 23 4.64 8.06 -7.20
CA GLU A 23 5.61 8.69 -6.32
C GLU A 23 6.93 7.93 -6.28
N GLN A 24 7.99 8.61 -5.89
CA GLN A 24 9.29 7.98 -5.70
C GLN A 24 9.25 7.03 -4.51
N CYS A 25 9.81 5.84 -4.69
CA CYS A 25 9.86 4.81 -3.66
C CYS A 25 11.29 4.33 -3.47
N PHE A 26 11.55 3.70 -2.32
CA PHE A 26 12.87 3.16 -2.01
C PHE A 26 13.12 1.80 -2.66
N SER A 27 12.10 1.13 -3.12
CA SER A 27 12.19 -0.22 -3.63
C SER A 27 11.22 -0.43 -4.77
N PHE A 28 11.39 -1.55 -5.48
CA PHE A 28 10.47 -1.94 -6.55
C PHE A 28 10.37 -3.46 -6.61
N TYR A 29 9.30 -3.93 -7.23
CA TYR A 29 9.11 -5.34 -7.55
C TYR A 29 9.42 -5.57 -9.03
N ASN A 30 10.09 -6.69 -9.33
CA ASN A 30 10.32 -7.08 -10.70
C ASN A 30 9.06 -7.74 -11.30
N ALA A 31 9.17 -8.22 -12.55
CA ALA A 31 8.03 -8.78 -13.28
C ALA A 31 7.43 -10.04 -12.63
N ILE A 32 8.19 -10.73 -11.78
CA ILE A 32 7.71 -11.93 -11.10
C ILE A 32 7.40 -11.71 -9.62
N GLY A 33 7.36 -10.44 -9.20
CA GLY A 33 6.93 -10.09 -7.86
C GLY A 33 8.02 -10.17 -6.79
N GLU A 34 9.28 -10.16 -7.19
CA GLU A 34 10.39 -10.14 -6.22
C GLU A 34 10.76 -8.72 -5.86
N LEU A 35 10.90 -8.46 -4.55
CA LEU A 35 11.24 -7.14 -4.04
C LEU A 35 12.74 -6.88 -4.15
N TYR A 36 13.10 -5.74 -4.73
CA TYR A 36 14.46 -5.26 -4.79
C TYR A 36 14.62 -4.07 -3.85
N GLU A 37 15.42 -4.24 -2.82
CA GLU A 37 15.80 -3.19 -1.88
C GLU A 37 17.22 -2.75 -2.21
N SER A 38 17.41 -1.50 -2.56
CA SER A 38 18.74 -0.97 -2.80
C SER A 38 18.76 0.51 -2.48
N GLU A 39 19.94 1.09 -2.47
CA GLU A 39 20.08 2.53 -2.29
C GLU A 39 19.58 3.23 -3.53
N GLY A 40 18.80 4.30 -3.34
CA GLY A 40 18.29 5.11 -4.43
C GLY A 40 16.79 5.25 -4.40
N TYR A 41 16.28 5.83 -5.46
CA TYR A 41 14.86 6.11 -5.60
C TYR A 41 14.38 5.55 -6.92
N TYR A 42 13.16 5.02 -6.90
CA TYR A 42 12.52 4.41 -8.07
C TYR A 42 11.17 5.07 -8.30
N SER A 43 10.91 5.45 -9.52
CA SER A 43 9.59 5.97 -9.92
C SER A 43 9.31 5.49 -11.33
N TYR A 44 8.05 5.59 -11.78
CA TYR A 44 7.72 5.14 -13.14
C TYR A 44 8.37 6.00 -14.22
N SER A 45 8.88 7.17 -13.87
CA SER A 45 9.64 8.00 -14.81
C SER A 45 11.15 7.78 -14.72
N LYS A 46 11.64 7.05 -13.69
CA LYS A 46 13.08 6.86 -13.47
C LYS A 46 13.37 5.53 -12.80
N ASN A 47 14.40 4.85 -13.31
CA ASN A 47 15.03 3.71 -12.66
C ASN A 47 14.20 2.43 -12.60
N VAL A 48 13.01 2.40 -13.21
CA VAL A 48 12.23 1.16 -13.32
C VAL A 48 11.85 0.93 -14.76
N LEU A 49 11.76 -0.35 -15.12
CA LEU A 49 11.31 -0.77 -16.43
C LEU A 49 9.78 -0.78 -16.47
N GLN A 50 9.23 -0.77 -17.69
CA GLN A 50 7.79 -0.66 -17.90
C GLN A 50 6.98 -1.72 -17.14
N PHE A 51 7.52 -2.93 -17.02
CA PHE A 51 6.83 -4.03 -16.35
C PHE A 51 7.15 -4.12 -14.85
N GLU A 52 8.00 -3.25 -14.34
CA GLU A 52 8.34 -3.23 -12.92
C GLU A 52 7.36 -2.35 -12.16
N VAL A 53 7.25 -2.61 -10.86
CA VAL A 53 6.25 -1.95 -10.01
C VAL A 53 6.95 -1.34 -8.81
N VAL A 54 6.84 -0.03 -8.63
CA VAL A 54 7.43 0.59 -7.45
C VAL A 54 6.74 0.09 -6.18
N ALA A 55 7.51 -0.07 -5.12
CA ALA A 55 7.06 -0.62 -3.86
C ALA A 55 7.05 0.47 -2.78
N PRO A 56 5.91 1.15 -2.57
CA PRO A 56 5.84 2.14 -1.51
C PRO A 56 5.81 1.48 -0.13
N LEU A 57 6.28 2.22 0.87
CA LEU A 57 6.03 1.87 2.26
C LEU A 57 4.53 2.02 2.54
N TYR A 58 4.02 1.27 3.53
CA TYR A 58 2.62 1.43 3.95
C TYR A 58 2.27 2.88 4.27
N GLN A 59 3.11 3.55 5.05
CA GLN A 59 2.87 4.94 5.41
C GLN A 59 2.80 5.86 4.20
N GLN A 60 3.62 5.58 3.19
CA GLN A 60 3.63 6.35 1.95
C GLN A 60 2.33 6.13 1.16
N ALA A 61 1.88 4.89 1.07
CA ALA A 61 0.63 4.56 0.40
C ALA A 61 -0.56 5.23 1.11
N PHE A 62 -0.61 5.13 2.45
CA PHE A 62 -1.69 5.76 3.22
C PHE A 62 -1.71 7.27 3.06
N ARG A 63 -0.53 7.91 3.04
CA ARG A 63 -0.44 9.36 2.80
C ARG A 63 -0.98 9.71 1.41
N TRP A 64 -0.66 8.90 0.40
CA TRP A 64 -1.15 9.13 -0.95
C TRP A 64 -2.68 9.08 -1.02
N PHE A 65 -3.29 8.08 -0.37
CA PHE A 65 -4.76 8.00 -0.31
C PHE A 65 -5.35 9.22 0.40
N ARG A 66 -4.72 9.66 1.47
CA ARG A 66 -5.21 10.82 2.22
C ARG A 66 -5.08 12.11 1.41
N GLU A 67 -3.94 12.32 0.79
CA GLU A 67 -3.68 13.57 0.07
C GLU A 67 -4.34 13.65 -1.30
N LYS A 68 -4.35 12.55 -2.04
CA LYS A 68 -4.90 12.54 -3.40
C LYS A 68 -6.38 12.21 -3.46
N HIS A 69 -6.88 11.44 -2.52
CA HIS A 69 -8.26 10.95 -2.56
C HIS A 69 -9.09 11.35 -1.34
N GLY A 70 -8.49 11.99 -0.35
CA GLY A 70 -9.21 12.41 0.86
C GLY A 70 -9.67 11.26 1.73
N LEU A 71 -9.08 10.08 1.56
CA LEU A 71 -9.46 8.89 2.30
C LEU A 71 -8.53 8.67 3.48
N ARG A 72 -9.10 8.41 4.64
CA ARG A 72 -8.37 8.27 5.89
C ARG A 72 -8.57 6.90 6.48
N HIS A 73 -7.57 6.45 7.21
CA HIS A 73 -7.62 5.20 7.96
C HIS A 73 -7.03 5.41 9.34
N PHE A 74 -7.35 4.51 10.24
CA PHE A 74 -6.57 4.35 11.46
C PHE A 74 -6.67 2.90 11.93
N ILE A 75 -5.73 2.51 12.80
CA ILE A 75 -5.70 1.19 13.39
C ILE A 75 -5.76 1.38 14.88
N GLU A 76 -6.75 0.78 15.51
CA GLU A 76 -7.02 0.92 16.93
C GLU A 76 -6.76 -0.41 17.62
N PHE A 77 -5.98 -0.38 18.71
CA PHE A 77 -5.80 -1.56 19.55
C PHE A 77 -6.89 -1.60 20.60
N ASP A 78 -7.61 -2.70 20.66
CA ASP A 78 -8.72 -2.86 21.60
C ASP A 78 -8.79 -4.32 22.04
N ASP A 79 -8.55 -4.54 23.34
CA ASP A 79 -8.70 -5.85 23.99
C ASP A 79 -8.00 -7.00 23.25
N GLY A 80 -6.73 -6.78 22.91
CA GLY A 80 -5.91 -7.81 22.28
C GLY A 80 -6.07 -7.94 20.77
N HIS A 81 -6.90 -7.07 20.17
CA HIS A 81 -7.14 -7.08 18.73
C HIS A 81 -6.82 -5.73 18.13
N TYR A 82 -6.54 -5.73 16.82
CA TYR A 82 -6.31 -4.52 16.06
C TYR A 82 -7.49 -4.29 15.12
N ASN A 83 -8.17 -3.17 15.31
CA ASN A 83 -9.31 -2.81 14.48
C ASN A 83 -8.84 -1.98 13.30
N ALA A 84 -9.05 -2.48 12.09
CA ALA A 84 -8.79 -1.73 10.88
C ALA A 84 -10.00 -0.84 10.59
N VAL A 85 -9.79 0.49 10.52
CA VAL A 85 -10.86 1.45 10.32
C VAL A 85 -10.53 2.32 9.12
N VAL A 86 -11.48 2.45 8.20
CA VAL A 86 -11.36 3.30 7.02
C VAL A 86 -12.61 4.18 6.95
N GLN A 87 -12.39 5.49 6.85
CA GLN A 87 -13.49 6.46 6.75
C GLN A 87 -14.52 6.29 7.87
N SER A 88 -14.02 6.07 9.10
CA SER A 88 -14.82 5.92 10.32
C SER A 88 -15.67 4.64 10.40
N SER A 89 -15.43 3.69 9.47
CA SER A 89 -16.13 2.41 9.48
C SER A 89 -15.16 1.28 9.76
N LEU A 90 -15.54 0.39 10.68
CA LEU A 90 -14.75 -0.79 10.97
C LEU A 90 -14.72 -1.69 9.73
N VAL A 91 -13.53 -2.03 9.28
CA VAL A 91 -13.34 -2.92 8.14
C VAL A 91 -13.14 -4.35 8.61
N TYR A 92 -12.31 -4.53 9.64
CA TYR A 92 -11.95 -5.88 10.06
C TYR A 92 -11.34 -5.89 11.47
N TYR A 93 -11.55 -6.98 12.19
CA TYR A 93 -10.84 -7.31 13.42
C TYR A 93 -9.64 -8.15 13.05
N CYS A 94 -8.46 -7.75 13.47
CA CYS A 94 -7.23 -8.42 13.10
C CYS A 94 -6.45 -8.86 14.34
N ASP A 95 -5.72 -9.96 14.23
CA ASP A 95 -4.89 -10.44 15.33
C ASP A 95 -3.56 -9.70 15.41
N THR A 96 -3.09 -9.16 14.29
CA THR A 96 -1.82 -8.43 14.24
C THR A 96 -2.00 -7.06 13.61
N TYR A 97 -1.07 -6.17 13.93
CA TYR A 97 -1.05 -4.84 13.34
C TYR A 97 -0.86 -4.91 11.82
N GLU A 98 -0.01 -5.81 11.35
CA GLU A 98 0.28 -5.98 9.93
C GLU A 98 -0.95 -6.43 9.15
N GLU A 99 -1.76 -7.31 9.72
CA GLU A 99 -3.03 -7.69 9.10
C GLU A 99 -3.98 -6.51 9.01
N ALA A 100 -3.99 -5.66 10.04
CA ALA A 100 -4.84 -4.46 10.05
C ALA A 100 -4.38 -3.45 8.99
N GLU A 101 -3.06 -3.28 8.83
CA GLU A 101 -2.53 -2.41 7.77
C GLU A 101 -2.98 -2.90 6.40
N LEU A 102 -2.86 -4.19 6.15
CA LEU A 102 -3.25 -4.75 4.86
C LEU A 102 -4.76 -4.62 4.62
N ALA A 103 -5.56 -4.86 5.67
CA ALA A 103 -7.01 -4.72 5.57
C ALA A 103 -7.41 -3.28 5.23
N CYS A 104 -6.78 -2.29 5.87
CA CYS A 104 -7.00 -0.88 5.56
C CYS A 104 -6.62 -0.56 4.10
N LEU A 105 -5.44 -1.02 3.68
CA LEU A 105 -4.95 -0.76 2.33
C LEU A 105 -5.89 -1.36 1.28
N ASN A 106 -6.31 -2.59 1.47
CA ASN A 106 -7.23 -3.24 0.53
C ASN A 106 -8.56 -2.49 0.44
N LYS A 107 -9.09 -2.01 1.56
CA LYS A 107 -10.33 -1.24 1.55
C LYS A 107 -10.16 0.07 0.81
N LEU A 108 -9.06 0.77 1.04
CA LEU A 108 -8.78 2.03 0.35
C LEU A 108 -8.70 1.81 -1.17
N ILE A 109 -8.03 0.74 -1.59
CA ILE A 109 -7.93 0.39 -3.01
C ILE A 109 -9.33 0.14 -3.60
N ILE A 110 -10.16 -0.62 -2.90
CA ILE A 110 -11.52 -0.91 -3.36
C ILE A 110 -12.33 0.37 -3.54
N LEU A 111 -12.20 1.31 -2.60
CA LEU A 111 -13.00 2.54 -2.61
C LEU A 111 -12.74 3.42 -3.83
N ILE A 112 -11.54 3.37 -4.41
CA ILE A 112 -11.22 4.20 -5.58
C ILE A 112 -11.09 3.39 -6.87
N THR A 113 -11.25 2.07 -6.79
CA THR A 113 -11.22 1.23 -7.99
C THR A 113 -12.54 1.37 -8.74
N PRO A 114 -12.52 1.72 -10.03
CA PRO A 114 -13.76 1.85 -10.79
C PRO A 114 -14.52 0.53 -10.86
N VAL A 115 -15.83 0.61 -10.69
CA VAL A 115 -16.71 -0.54 -10.82
C VAL A 115 -17.01 -0.74 -12.30
N LYS A 116 -16.76 -1.95 -12.80
CA LYS A 116 -17.12 -2.30 -14.17
C LYS A 116 -18.55 -2.86 -14.20
N LEU A 117 -19.38 -2.20 -14.92
CA LEU A 117 -20.77 -2.61 -15.11
C LEU A 117 -20.93 -3.39 -16.42
#